data_3670fdc2f72434c6ae98d49958cb1204
#
_entry.id   3670fdc2f72434c6ae98d49958cb1204
#
_cell.length_a   1.000
_cell.length_b   1.000
_cell.length_c   1.000
_cell.angle_alpha   90.00
_cell.angle_beta   90.00
_cell.angle_gamma   90.00
#
_symmetry.space_group_name_H-M   'P 1'
#
loop_
_entity.id
_entity.type
_entity.pdbx_description
1 polymer ?
#
loop_
_entity_poly.entity_id
_entity_poly.type
_entity_poly.pdbx_seq_one_letter_code
_entity_poly.pdbx_strand_id
1 'polypeptide(L)'
;MMYNRSAIHSPFSIRDKIFGLDLSLLFSILLLGIISIFAQFSSSGGTFDYYSKSHAIRFCIFFILFLSVSFTPIRFWHSSSFLFFIFLLLLLIFVKFYGIQSQGSRRWVNLFVINLQPSELMKIGIILFLSNYYHKIS
;
A
#
# COMPACT_ATOMS: atom_id res chain seq x y z
N MET A 1 36.60 7.89 8.14
CA MET A 1 35.43 8.75 8.42
C MET A 1 34.44 7.92 9.21
N MET A 2 34.42 8.03 10.53
CA MET A 2 33.56 7.21 11.42
C MET A 2 32.12 7.71 11.28
N TYR A 3 31.26 6.96 10.61
CA TYR A 3 29.83 7.19 10.58
C TYR A 3 29.27 6.94 11.99
N ASN A 4 28.79 8.01 12.60
CA ASN A 4 28.29 7.98 13.98
C ASN A 4 27.01 7.16 14.08
N ARG A 5 27.12 5.90 14.52
CA ARG A 5 25.98 4.95 14.70
C ARG A 5 24.96 5.38 15.76
N SER A 6 25.26 6.41 16.55
CA SER A 6 24.37 6.88 17.62
C SER A 6 23.19 7.73 17.15
N ALA A 7 23.22 8.26 15.92
CA ALA A 7 22.13 9.08 15.36
C ALA A 7 20.88 8.27 14.95
N ILE A 8 20.97 6.93 14.93
CA ILE A 8 19.87 6.04 14.49
C ILE A 8 18.88 5.73 15.64
N HIS A 9 19.18 6.14 16.86
CA HIS A 9 18.45 5.73 18.06
C HIS A 9 17.49 6.77 18.67
N SER A 10 17.36 7.97 18.11
CA SER A 10 16.31 8.88 18.56
C SER A 10 14.95 8.37 18.01
N PRO A 11 13.99 8.06 18.88
CA PRO A 11 12.63 7.82 18.41
C PRO A 11 12.14 9.12 17.75
N PHE A 12 12.07 9.14 16.43
CA PHE A 12 11.48 10.28 15.72
C PHE A 12 10.14 10.58 16.36
N SER A 13 10.02 11.79 16.90
CA SER A 13 8.75 12.27 17.43
C SER A 13 7.70 12.22 16.29
N ILE A 14 6.42 12.05 16.64
CA ILE A 14 5.33 12.12 15.65
C ILE A 14 5.41 13.43 14.87
N ARG A 15 5.83 14.51 15.51
CA ARG A 15 6.08 15.80 14.86
C ARG A 15 7.13 15.70 13.75
N ASP A 16 8.27 15.08 14.03
CA ASP A 16 9.36 14.93 13.05
C ASP A 16 8.93 14.10 11.85
N LYS A 17 8.06 13.12 12.05
CA LYS A 17 7.48 12.31 10.98
C LYS A 17 6.49 13.11 10.13
N ILE A 18 5.69 13.97 10.73
CA ILE A 18 4.73 14.84 10.01
C ILE A 18 5.51 15.87 9.17
N PHE A 19 6.54 16.49 9.74
CA PHE A 19 7.40 17.43 9.01
C PHE A 19 8.30 16.77 7.97
N GLY A 20 8.57 15.48 8.11
CA GLY A 20 9.30 14.67 7.11
C GLY A 20 8.44 14.19 5.94
N LEU A 21 7.12 14.41 5.96
CA LEU A 21 6.26 14.10 4.83
C LEU A 21 6.50 15.10 3.71
N ASP A 22 6.68 14.60 2.50
CA ASP A 22 6.71 15.45 1.31
C ASP A 22 5.31 15.99 1.02
N LEU A 23 5.10 17.25 1.39
CA LEU A 23 3.83 17.94 1.20
C LEU A 23 3.45 18.04 -0.28
N SER A 24 4.43 18.15 -1.18
CA SER A 24 4.18 18.19 -2.63
C SER A 24 3.58 16.88 -3.13
N LEU A 25 4.13 15.74 -2.67
CA LEU A 25 3.63 14.42 -3.00
C LEU A 25 2.22 14.21 -2.42
N LEU A 26 2.01 14.58 -1.17
CA LEU A 26 0.71 14.45 -0.50
C LEU A 26 -0.36 15.29 -1.19
N PHE A 27 -0.03 16.53 -1.55
CA PHE A 27 -0.91 17.42 -2.29
C PHE A 27 -1.26 16.85 -3.67
N SER A 28 -0.26 16.30 -4.38
CA SER A 28 -0.46 15.67 -5.70
C SER A 28 -1.40 14.47 -5.64
N ILE A 29 -1.26 13.61 -4.62
CA ILE A 29 -2.14 12.47 -4.41
C ILE A 29 -3.57 12.92 -4.12
N LEU A 30 -3.76 13.91 -3.26
CA LEU A 30 -5.08 14.47 -2.95
C LEU A 30 -5.73 15.11 -4.18
N LEU A 31 -4.98 15.88 -4.94
CA LEU A 31 -5.47 16.54 -6.17
C LEU A 31 -5.91 15.48 -7.19
N LEU A 32 -5.10 14.47 -7.44
CA LEU A 32 -5.45 13.37 -8.34
C LEU A 32 -6.67 12.59 -7.85
N GLY A 33 -6.78 12.37 -6.53
CA GLY A 33 -7.94 11.73 -5.94
C GLY A 33 -9.23 12.51 -6.14
N ILE A 34 -9.20 13.82 -5.93
CA ILE A 34 -10.33 14.71 -6.16
C ILE A 34 -10.73 14.69 -7.64
N ILE A 35 -9.77 14.86 -8.56
CA ILE A 35 -10.02 14.79 -10.00
C ILE A 35 -10.65 13.44 -10.38
N SER A 36 -10.15 12.33 -9.83
CA SER A 36 -10.66 11.00 -10.09
C SER A 36 -12.11 10.83 -9.61
N ILE A 37 -12.46 11.37 -8.44
CA ILE A 37 -13.84 11.35 -7.93
C ILE A 37 -14.77 12.17 -8.82
N PHE A 38 -14.35 13.35 -9.27
CA PHE A 38 -15.13 14.17 -10.20
C PHE A 38 -15.31 13.49 -11.56
N ALA A 39 -14.28 12.87 -12.10
CA ALA A 39 -14.36 12.14 -13.35
C ALA A 39 -15.35 10.98 -13.25
N GLN A 40 -15.32 10.23 -12.16
CA GLN A 40 -16.27 9.14 -11.92
C GLN A 40 -17.70 9.66 -11.74
N PHE A 41 -17.90 10.76 -11.05
CA PHE A 41 -19.20 11.41 -10.90
C PHE A 41 -19.75 11.88 -12.25
N SER A 42 -18.92 12.51 -13.08
CA SER A 42 -19.30 12.93 -14.44
C SER A 42 -19.67 11.74 -15.33
N SER A 43 -18.90 10.65 -15.25
CA SER A 43 -19.17 9.40 -16.00
C SER A 43 -20.48 8.74 -15.59
N SER A 44 -20.94 8.91 -14.35
CA SER A 44 -22.22 8.41 -13.83
C SER A 44 -23.41 9.32 -14.16
N GLY A 45 -23.26 10.25 -15.10
CA GLY A 45 -24.37 11.16 -15.51
C GLY A 45 -24.71 12.24 -14.46
N GLY A 46 -23.74 12.63 -13.61
CA GLY A 46 -23.93 13.67 -12.58
C GLY A 46 -24.73 13.21 -11.35
N THR A 47 -24.90 11.90 -11.15
CA THR A 47 -25.53 11.33 -9.96
C THR A 47 -24.49 10.63 -9.09
N PHE A 48 -24.63 10.72 -7.75
CA PHE A 48 -23.84 9.91 -6.81
C PHE A 48 -24.35 8.47 -6.78
N ASP A 49 -24.06 7.76 -7.85
CA ASP A 49 -24.40 6.35 -8.01
C ASP A 49 -23.54 5.44 -7.12
N TYR A 50 -23.92 4.17 -7.02
CA TYR A 50 -23.17 3.15 -6.27
C TYR A 50 -21.69 3.15 -6.63
N TYR A 51 -21.34 3.28 -7.91
CA TYR A 51 -19.96 3.27 -8.40
C TYR A 51 -19.17 4.50 -7.93
N SER A 52 -19.75 5.69 -8.00
CA SER A 52 -19.11 6.94 -7.54
C SER A 52 -18.87 6.93 -6.03
N LYS A 53 -19.85 6.47 -5.25
CA LYS A 53 -19.71 6.31 -3.79
C LYS A 53 -18.63 5.29 -3.43
N SER A 54 -18.65 4.12 -4.07
CA SER A 54 -17.65 3.07 -3.86
C SER A 54 -16.23 3.53 -4.22
N HIS A 55 -16.09 4.36 -5.25
CA HIS A 55 -14.81 4.92 -5.64
C HIS A 55 -14.27 5.89 -4.58
N ALA A 56 -15.10 6.81 -4.10
CA ALA A 56 -14.73 7.75 -3.05
C ALA A 56 -14.34 7.03 -1.74
N ILE A 57 -15.13 6.01 -1.34
CA ILE A 57 -14.82 5.21 -0.14
C ILE A 57 -13.48 4.49 -0.29
N ARG A 58 -13.23 3.86 -1.45
CA ARG A 58 -11.95 3.19 -1.72
C ARG A 58 -10.78 4.17 -1.67
N PHE A 59 -10.93 5.36 -2.26
CA PHE A 59 -9.90 6.39 -2.17
C PHE A 59 -9.60 6.76 -0.72
N CYS A 60 -10.61 7.00 0.11
CA CYS A 60 -10.42 7.31 1.53
C CYS A 60 -9.71 6.17 2.27
N ILE A 61 -10.12 4.92 2.05
CA ILE A 61 -9.50 3.75 2.69
C ILE A 61 -8.01 3.66 2.31
N PHE A 62 -7.69 3.76 1.02
CA PHE A 62 -6.32 3.66 0.55
C PHE A 62 -5.47 4.87 0.97
N PHE A 63 -6.05 6.06 1.07
CA PHE A 63 -5.38 7.23 1.57
C PHE A 63 -5.01 7.11 3.05
N ILE A 64 -5.92 6.59 3.88
CA ILE A 64 -5.64 6.28 5.29
C ILE A 64 -4.56 5.21 5.41
N LEU A 65 -4.62 4.17 4.58
CA LEU A 65 -3.61 3.11 4.54
C LEU A 65 -2.25 3.68 4.12
N PHE A 66 -2.19 4.55 3.12
CA PHE A 66 -0.98 5.24 2.70
C PHE A 66 -0.35 6.03 3.85
N LEU A 67 -1.13 6.83 4.57
CA LEU A 67 -0.65 7.55 5.75
C LEU A 67 -0.14 6.59 6.84
N SER A 68 -0.87 5.52 7.13
CA SER A 68 -0.48 4.51 8.12
C SER A 68 0.87 3.87 7.78
N VAL A 69 1.08 3.51 6.53
CA VAL A 69 2.35 2.97 6.04
C VAL A 69 3.47 4.01 6.13
N SER A 70 3.17 5.27 5.78
CA SER A 70 4.15 6.37 5.83
C SER A 70 4.65 6.65 7.26
N PHE A 71 3.80 6.49 8.27
CA PHE A 71 4.19 6.64 9.68
C PHE A 71 4.92 5.43 10.25
N THR A 72 4.89 4.29 9.57
CA THR A 72 5.55 3.08 10.05
C THR A 72 7.07 3.16 9.82
N PRO A 73 7.91 2.89 10.83
CA PRO A 73 9.36 2.98 10.68
C PRO A 73 9.87 1.90 9.71
N ILE A 74 10.83 2.26 8.87
CA ILE A 74 11.43 1.35 7.88
C ILE A 74 12.00 0.07 8.52
N ARG A 75 12.46 0.17 9.77
CA ARG A 75 12.96 -0.98 10.54
C ARG A 75 11.89 -2.08 10.72
N PHE A 76 10.63 -1.70 10.90
CA PHE A 76 9.52 -2.64 11.01
C PHE A 76 9.36 -3.44 9.71
N TRP A 77 9.34 -2.76 8.58
CA TRP A 77 9.22 -3.39 7.26
C TRP A 77 10.40 -4.31 6.97
N HIS A 78 11.61 -3.87 7.32
CA HIS A 78 12.82 -4.64 7.14
C HIS A 78 12.83 -5.91 8.03
N SER A 79 12.43 -5.80 9.30
CA SER A 79 12.35 -6.94 10.22
C SER A 79 11.27 -7.94 9.81
N SER A 80 10.13 -7.45 9.30
CA SER A 80 8.96 -8.27 8.93
C SER A 80 9.00 -8.76 7.48
N SER A 81 10.00 -8.37 6.68
CA SER A 81 10.05 -8.64 5.23
C SER A 81 9.93 -10.12 4.87
N PHE A 82 10.60 -11.00 5.61
CA PHE A 82 10.56 -12.45 5.38
C PHE A 82 9.17 -13.03 5.68
N LEU A 83 8.59 -12.64 6.82
CA LEU A 83 7.25 -13.09 7.21
C LEU A 83 6.19 -12.59 6.24
N PHE A 84 6.31 -11.34 5.82
CA PHE A 84 5.41 -10.72 4.84
C PHE A 84 5.50 -11.42 3.48
N PHE A 85 6.70 -11.75 3.02
CA PHE A 85 6.91 -12.50 1.78
C PHE A 85 6.24 -13.89 1.83
N ILE A 86 6.45 -14.65 2.91
CA ILE A 86 5.83 -15.97 3.08
C ILE A 86 4.31 -15.85 3.11
N PHE A 87 3.78 -14.88 3.85
CA PHE A 87 2.34 -14.64 3.92
C PHE A 87 1.73 -14.38 2.54
N LEU A 88 2.37 -13.53 1.73
CA LEU A 88 1.91 -13.24 0.38
C LEU A 88 2.02 -14.44 -0.56
N LEU A 89 3.05 -15.26 -0.40
CA LEU A 89 3.23 -16.48 -1.17
C LEU A 89 2.11 -17.48 -0.86
N LEU A 90 1.78 -17.68 0.42
CA LEU A 90 0.66 -18.51 0.84
C LEU A 90 -0.68 -17.96 0.32
N LEU A 91 -0.86 -16.64 0.35
CA LEU A 91 -2.04 -15.99 -0.19
C LEU A 91 -2.17 -16.20 -1.71
N LEU A 92 -1.07 -16.16 -2.46
CA LEU A 92 -1.06 -16.48 -3.90
C LEU A 92 -1.50 -17.92 -4.17
N ILE A 93 -0.98 -18.88 -3.38
CA ILE A 93 -1.37 -20.29 -3.48
C ILE A 93 -2.86 -20.44 -3.17
N PHE A 94 -3.33 -19.80 -2.09
CA PHE A 94 -4.74 -19.83 -1.70
C PHE A 94 -5.65 -19.31 -2.82
N VAL A 95 -5.30 -18.17 -3.44
CA VAL A 95 -6.10 -17.57 -4.52
C VAL A 95 -6.15 -18.45 -5.76
N LYS A 96 -5.11 -19.18 -6.06
CA LYS A 96 -5.11 -20.13 -7.17
C LYS A 96 -6.23 -21.17 -7.04
N PHE A 97 -6.54 -21.61 -5.81
CA PHE A 97 -7.57 -22.63 -5.55
C PHE A 97 -8.95 -22.02 -5.28
N TYR A 98 -9.01 -20.92 -4.51
CA TYR A 98 -10.25 -20.35 -3.98
C TYR A 98 -10.57 -18.94 -4.52
N GLY A 99 -9.72 -18.38 -5.38
CA GLY A 99 -9.91 -17.04 -5.94
C GLY A 99 -11.11 -16.93 -6.87
N ILE A 100 -11.62 -15.70 -7.00
CA ILE A 100 -12.69 -15.37 -7.93
C ILE A 100 -12.15 -15.45 -9.36
N GLN A 101 -12.89 -16.17 -10.20
CA GLN A 101 -12.58 -16.28 -11.62
C GLN A 101 -13.00 -15.00 -12.33
N SER A 102 -12.04 -14.31 -12.95
CA SER A 102 -12.28 -13.18 -13.82
C SER A 102 -11.47 -13.37 -15.09
N GLN A 103 -12.13 -13.25 -16.24
CA GLN A 103 -11.50 -13.41 -17.57
C GLN A 103 -10.68 -14.72 -17.72
N GLY A 104 -11.24 -15.83 -17.25
CA GLY A 104 -10.63 -17.16 -17.40
C GLY A 104 -9.54 -17.51 -16.39
N SER A 105 -9.19 -16.64 -15.46
CA SER A 105 -8.20 -16.93 -14.41
C SER A 105 -8.62 -16.50 -13.02
N ARG A 106 -8.20 -17.27 -12.01
CA ARG A 106 -8.46 -16.97 -10.59
C ARG A 106 -7.30 -16.14 -10.05
N ARG A 107 -7.52 -14.82 -9.90
CA ARG A 107 -6.47 -13.87 -9.50
C ARG A 107 -6.91 -12.91 -8.40
N TRP A 108 -8.20 -12.87 -8.07
CA TRP A 108 -8.78 -11.85 -7.20
C TRP A 108 -9.32 -12.45 -5.92
N VAL A 109 -9.11 -11.72 -4.82
CA VAL A 109 -9.77 -11.95 -3.52
C VAL A 109 -10.74 -10.81 -3.28
N ASN A 110 -12.00 -11.16 -3.01
CA ASN A 110 -12.99 -10.16 -2.60
C ASN A 110 -12.88 -9.93 -1.08
N LEU A 111 -12.57 -8.71 -0.71
CA LEU A 111 -12.55 -8.23 0.68
C LEU A 111 -13.78 -7.33 0.94
N PHE A 112 -14.97 -7.78 0.53
CA PHE A 112 -16.26 -7.09 0.65
C PHE A 112 -16.35 -5.75 -0.08
N VAL A 113 -15.40 -4.84 0.13
CA VAL A 113 -15.40 -3.47 -0.45
C VAL A 113 -14.36 -3.36 -1.58
N ILE A 114 -13.33 -4.18 -1.53
CA ILE A 114 -12.17 -4.08 -2.42
C ILE A 114 -11.85 -5.46 -3.00
N ASN A 115 -11.67 -5.53 -4.30
CA ASN A 115 -11.07 -6.69 -4.96
C ASN A 115 -9.56 -6.53 -4.92
N LEU A 116 -8.88 -7.39 -4.19
CA LEU A 116 -7.44 -7.36 -4.02
C LEU A 116 -6.81 -8.42 -4.92
N GLN A 117 -5.77 -8.03 -5.64
CA GLN A 117 -4.95 -8.95 -6.44
C GLN A 117 -3.64 -9.23 -5.70
N PRO A 118 -3.45 -10.42 -5.11
CA PRO A 118 -2.27 -10.71 -4.31
C PRO A 118 -0.95 -10.65 -5.08
N SER A 119 -0.96 -10.84 -6.39
CA SER A 119 0.24 -10.70 -7.23
C SER A 119 0.81 -9.27 -7.25
N GLU A 120 -0.03 -8.25 -7.09
CA GLU A 120 0.43 -6.86 -6.98
C GLU A 120 1.17 -6.64 -5.65
N LEU A 121 0.63 -7.18 -4.56
CA LEU A 121 1.29 -7.12 -3.26
C LEU A 121 2.58 -7.94 -3.24
N MET A 122 2.63 -9.06 -3.96
CA MET A 122 3.82 -9.90 -4.04
C MET A 122 5.02 -9.17 -4.66
N LYS A 123 4.81 -8.25 -5.60
CA LYS A 123 5.89 -7.39 -6.13
C LYS A 123 6.57 -6.61 -5.00
N ILE A 124 5.77 -6.00 -4.13
CA ILE A 124 6.28 -5.27 -2.95
C ILE A 124 6.98 -6.23 -1.99
N GLY A 125 6.38 -7.41 -1.74
CA GLY A 125 6.94 -8.44 -0.87
C GLY A 125 8.33 -8.91 -1.34
N ILE A 126 8.51 -9.15 -2.63
CA ILE A 126 9.80 -9.54 -3.22
C ILE A 126 10.85 -8.43 -3.03
N ILE A 127 10.50 -7.17 -3.31
CA ILE A 127 11.42 -6.04 -3.16
C ILE A 127 11.89 -5.92 -1.71
N LEU A 128 10.97 -5.98 -0.74
CA LEU A 128 11.28 -5.91 0.68
C LEU A 128 12.15 -7.08 1.13
N PHE A 129 11.83 -8.29 0.69
CA PHE A 129 12.58 -9.49 1.00
C PHE A 129 14.02 -9.43 0.46
N LEU A 130 14.19 -9.09 -0.81
CA LEU A 130 15.51 -8.98 -1.43
C LEU A 130 16.34 -7.85 -0.81
N SER A 131 15.72 -6.71 -0.51
CA SER A 131 16.40 -5.60 0.19
C SER A 131 16.95 -6.04 1.53
N ASN A 132 16.18 -6.79 2.33
CA ASN A 132 16.63 -7.33 3.60
C ASN A 132 17.73 -8.39 3.44
N TYR A 133 17.58 -9.26 2.44
CA TYR A 133 18.55 -10.31 2.16
C TYR A 133 19.93 -9.72 1.81
N TYR A 134 19.96 -8.78 0.85
CA TYR A 134 21.22 -8.15 0.46
C TYR A 134 21.83 -7.28 1.55
N HIS A 135 21.02 -6.59 2.34
CA HIS A 135 21.52 -5.81 3.47
C HIS A 135 22.22 -6.67 4.53
N LYS A 136 21.84 -7.93 4.69
CA LYS A 136 22.49 -8.86 5.65
C LYS A 136 23.79 -9.47 5.14
N ILE A 137 23.99 -9.49 3.82
CA ILE A 137 25.19 -10.07 3.18
C ILE A 137 26.27 -9.00 2.98
N SER A 138 25.89 -7.74 2.81
CA SER A 138 26.80 -6.59 2.69
C SER A 138 27.37 -6.18 4.05
#